data_a593205027fc0981bd0b9802ebfc60ba
#
_entry.id   a593205027fc0981bd0b9802ebfc60ba
#
_cell.length_a   1.000
_cell.length_b   1.000
_cell.length_c   1.000
_cell.angle_alpha   90.00
_cell.angle_beta   90.00
_cell.angle_gamma   90.00
#
_symmetry.space_group_name_H-M   'P 1'
#
loop_
_entity.id
_entity.type
_entity.pdbx_description
1 polymer ?
#
loop_
_entity_poly.entity_id
_entity_poly.type
_entity_poly.pdbx_seq_one_letter_code
_entity_poly.pdbx_strand_id
1 'polypeptide(L)'
;WKKVRTIVDPWRMEGTDFQKMVWEQLLAIPHGETRTYKQIAEEIGRPRASRAVANACGANPLPITVPCHRAVRADGSLGGYSGEGGVKTKEKLLRDEGAL
;
A
#
# COMPACT_ATOMS: atom_id res chain seq x y z
N TRP A 1 -23.47 -15.53 8.23
CA TRP A 1 -22.93 -15.07 7.55
C TRP A 1 -21.79 -14.88 7.41
N LYS A 2 -21.75 -15.16 7.21
CA LYS A 2 -20.95 -14.95 7.01
C LYS A 2 -20.50 -14.56 6.05
N LYS A 3 -20.43 -13.84 5.88
CA LYS A 3 -20.04 -13.52 4.72
C LYS A 3 -18.83 -14.15 4.44
N VAL A 4 -18.74 -14.72 3.38
CA VAL A 4 -17.50 -15.18 2.88
C VAL A 4 -16.85 -14.02 2.21
N ARG A 5 -15.62 -13.73 2.60
CA ARG A 5 -14.91 -12.76 1.86
C ARG A 5 -13.59 -13.36 1.46
N THR A 6 -13.13 -12.96 0.30
CA THR A 6 -11.80 -13.32 -0.14
C THR A 6 -10.80 -12.62 0.75
N ILE A 7 -9.95 -13.40 1.38
CA ILE A 7 -8.92 -12.86 2.25
C ILE A 7 -7.61 -12.96 1.52
N VAL A 8 -6.99 -11.83 1.29
CA VAL A 8 -5.66 -11.80 0.69
C VAL A 8 -4.65 -11.99 1.79
N ASP A 9 -3.82 -13.01 1.64
CA ASP A 9 -2.76 -13.30 2.60
C ASP A 9 -1.43 -12.99 1.92
N PRO A 10 -0.77 -11.88 2.29
CA PRO A 10 0.49 -11.51 1.65
C PRO A 10 1.56 -12.59 1.74
N TRP A 11 1.50 -13.44 2.78
CA TRP A 11 2.51 -14.47 2.97
C TRP A 11 2.36 -15.62 1.98
N ARG A 12 1.28 -15.64 1.21
CA ARG A 12 1.07 -16.59 0.13
C ARG A 12 1.37 -15.98 -1.23
N MET A 13 1.70 -14.68 -1.27
CA MET A 13 2.02 -14.00 -2.52
C MET A 13 3.50 -14.20 -2.83
N GLU A 14 3.84 -14.07 -4.11
CA GLU A 14 5.23 -14.15 -4.54
C GLU A 14 5.94 -12.87 -4.14
N GLY A 15 7.03 -12.99 -3.44
CA GLY A 15 7.81 -11.83 -3.04
C GLY A 15 8.76 -12.14 -1.89
N THR A 16 9.58 -11.17 -1.55
CA THR A 16 10.50 -11.30 -0.42
C THR A 16 9.72 -11.12 0.89
N ASP A 17 10.33 -11.54 1.99
CA ASP A 17 9.73 -11.33 3.32
C ASP A 17 9.48 -9.85 3.58
N PHE A 18 10.42 -9.00 3.18
CA PHE A 18 10.27 -7.55 3.34
C PHE A 18 9.04 -7.05 2.58
N GLN A 19 8.89 -7.46 1.32
CA GLN A 19 7.75 -7.06 0.51
C GLN A 19 6.44 -7.52 1.16
N LYS A 20 6.41 -8.75 1.65
CA LYS A 20 5.22 -9.29 2.29
C LYS A 20 4.86 -8.52 3.56
N MET A 21 5.86 -8.11 4.34
CA MET A 21 5.60 -7.28 5.51
C MET A 21 4.98 -5.94 5.13
N VAL A 22 5.47 -5.33 4.05
CA VAL A 22 4.92 -4.07 3.57
C VAL A 22 3.48 -4.26 3.11
N TRP A 23 3.22 -5.30 2.31
CA TRP A 23 1.87 -5.57 1.80
C TRP A 23 0.89 -5.82 2.94
N GLU A 24 1.33 -6.48 4.00
CA GLU A 24 0.51 -6.70 5.18
C GLU A 24 0.12 -5.38 5.84
N GLN A 25 1.07 -4.45 5.94
CA GLN A 25 0.77 -3.13 6.47
C GLN A 25 -0.19 -2.35 5.60
N LEU A 26 -0.07 -2.49 4.28
CA LEU A 26 -0.99 -1.83 3.36
C LEU A 26 -2.43 -2.32 3.58
N LEU A 27 -2.59 -3.62 3.79
CA LEU A 27 -3.92 -4.17 4.05
C LEU A 27 -4.54 -3.65 5.34
N ALA A 28 -3.71 -3.19 6.27
CA ALA A 28 -4.19 -2.66 7.54
C ALA A 28 -4.60 -1.18 7.44
N ILE A 29 -4.34 -0.50 6.33
CA ILE A 29 -4.73 0.90 6.17
C ILE A 29 -6.23 0.96 5.86
N PRO A 30 -7.02 1.62 6.72
CA PRO A 30 -8.46 1.69 6.49
C PRO A 30 -8.80 2.46 5.22
N HIS A 31 -9.93 2.11 4.64
CA HIS A 31 -10.52 2.86 3.54
C HIS A 31 -10.70 4.33 3.96
N GLY A 32 -10.27 5.26 3.14
CA GLY A 32 -10.39 6.68 3.44
C GLY A 32 -9.18 7.26 4.17
N GLU A 33 -8.18 6.43 4.48
CA GLU A 33 -6.99 6.89 5.17
C GLU A 33 -5.75 6.62 4.33
N THR A 34 -4.67 7.30 4.68
CA THR A 34 -3.37 7.08 4.06
C THR A 34 -2.32 6.88 5.15
N ARG A 35 -1.21 6.28 4.75
CA ARG A 35 0.01 6.20 5.59
C ARG A 35 1.18 6.59 4.72
N THR A 36 2.16 7.24 5.30
CA THR A 36 3.35 7.57 4.54
C THR A 36 4.27 6.37 4.47
N TYR A 37 5.13 6.34 3.48
CA TYR A 37 6.13 5.28 3.39
C TYR A 37 6.98 5.24 4.65
N LYS A 38 7.25 6.41 5.24
CA LYS A 38 8.02 6.48 6.49
C LYS A 38 7.26 5.81 7.64
N GLN A 39 5.97 6.07 7.75
CA GLN A 39 5.15 5.45 8.81
C GLN A 39 5.13 3.94 8.66
N ILE A 40 5.00 3.45 7.43
CA ILE A 40 5.01 2.01 7.18
C ILE A 40 6.38 1.42 7.56
N ALA A 41 7.46 2.10 7.18
CA ALA A 41 8.80 1.66 7.53
C ALA A 41 8.98 1.55 9.04
N GLU A 42 8.47 2.52 9.77
CA GLU A 42 8.54 2.51 11.24
C GLU A 42 7.74 1.36 11.82
N GLU A 43 6.54 1.10 11.25
CA GLU A 43 5.68 0.01 11.74
C GLU A 43 6.33 -1.35 11.59
N ILE A 44 7.08 -1.57 10.52
CA ILE A 44 7.73 -2.87 10.32
C ILE A 44 9.11 -2.95 10.98
N GLY A 45 9.46 -1.93 11.78
CA GLY A 45 10.72 -1.94 12.52
C GLY A 45 11.94 -1.59 11.68
N ARG A 46 11.75 -0.93 10.55
CA ARG A 46 12.82 -0.55 9.63
C ARG A 46 12.72 0.94 9.31
N PRO A 47 12.93 1.84 10.28
CA PRO A 47 12.60 3.27 10.11
C PRO A 47 13.38 3.98 9.01
N ARG A 48 14.48 3.40 8.54
CA ARG A 48 15.27 4.01 7.46
C ARG A 48 14.93 3.44 6.08
N ALA A 49 13.93 2.58 6.00
CA ALA A 49 13.65 1.83 4.79
C ALA A 49 12.53 2.43 3.94
N SER A 50 12.26 3.74 4.05
CA SER A 50 11.16 4.37 3.31
C SER A 50 11.23 4.11 1.80
N ARG A 51 12.42 4.20 1.22
CA ARG A 51 12.57 3.97 -0.22
C ARG A 51 12.27 2.50 -0.55
N ALA A 52 12.76 1.58 0.28
CA ALA A 52 12.50 0.17 0.06
C ALA A 52 11.01 -0.14 0.21
N VAL A 53 10.32 0.55 1.14
CA VAL A 53 8.87 0.42 1.28
C VAL A 53 8.17 0.89 0.00
N ALA A 54 8.59 2.04 -0.54
CA ALA A 54 8.00 2.53 -1.78
C ALA A 54 8.23 1.54 -2.93
N ASN A 55 9.41 0.94 -3.00
CA ASN A 55 9.70 -0.07 -4.02
C ASN A 55 8.84 -1.31 -3.83
N ALA A 56 8.62 -1.73 -2.59
CA ALA A 56 7.75 -2.88 -2.30
C ALA A 56 6.30 -2.59 -2.69
N CYS A 57 5.85 -1.36 -2.48
CA CYS A 57 4.52 -0.95 -2.95
C CYS A 57 4.44 -1.04 -4.48
N GLY A 58 5.51 -0.63 -5.16
CA GLY A 58 5.57 -0.71 -6.62
C GLY A 58 5.61 -2.14 -7.14
N ALA A 59 6.05 -3.09 -6.33
CA ALA A 59 6.12 -4.50 -6.71
C ALA A 59 4.84 -5.26 -6.40
N ASN A 60 3.83 -4.60 -5.84
CA ASN A 60 2.56 -5.22 -5.47
C ASN A 60 1.88 -5.84 -6.70
N PRO A 61 1.66 -7.16 -6.72
CA PRO A 61 1.04 -7.81 -7.87
C PRO A 61 -0.48 -7.70 -7.90
N LEU A 62 -1.09 -7.17 -6.83
CA LEU A 62 -2.55 -7.09 -6.72
C LEU A 62 -2.98 -5.67 -6.35
N PRO A 63 -2.78 -4.68 -7.24
CA PRO A 63 -3.19 -3.31 -6.95
C PRO A 63 -4.67 -3.26 -6.61
N ILE A 64 -5.04 -2.31 -5.76
CA ILE A 64 -6.40 -2.11 -5.23
C ILE A 64 -6.74 -3.14 -4.18
N THR A 65 -6.64 -4.43 -4.46
CA THR A 65 -6.90 -5.48 -3.47
C THR A 65 -5.92 -5.35 -2.30
N VAL A 66 -4.62 -5.22 -2.61
CA VAL A 66 -3.64 -4.78 -1.63
C VAL A 66 -3.47 -3.29 -1.90
N PRO A 67 -3.98 -2.42 -1.03
CA PRO A 67 -4.20 -1.01 -1.39
C PRO A 67 -2.94 -0.16 -1.34
N CYS A 68 -2.01 -0.41 -2.24
CA CYS A 68 -0.77 0.35 -2.30
C CYS A 68 -1.01 1.83 -2.63
N HIS A 69 -2.20 2.17 -3.17
CA HIS A 69 -2.55 3.56 -3.42
C HIS A 69 -2.70 4.37 -2.13
N ARG A 70 -2.87 3.70 -0.99
CA ARG A 70 -3.00 4.38 0.30
C ARG A 70 -1.66 4.74 0.94
N ALA A 71 -0.54 4.38 0.30
CA ALA A 71 0.78 4.75 0.77
C ALA A 71 1.26 5.97 -0.03
N VAL A 72 1.70 7.01 0.69
CA VAL A 72 2.09 8.28 0.08
C VAL A 72 3.43 8.73 0.64
N ARG A 73 4.01 9.78 0.05
CA ARG A 73 5.28 10.31 0.54
C ARG A 73 5.08 11.13 1.81
N ALA A 74 6.14 11.19 2.62
CA ALA A 74 6.09 11.93 3.88
C ALA A 74 5.86 13.42 3.68
N ASP A 75 6.20 13.96 2.51
CA ASP A 75 6.01 15.38 2.22
C ASP A 75 4.59 15.71 1.75
N GLY A 76 3.72 14.72 1.73
CA GLY A 76 2.32 14.90 1.33
C GLY A 76 2.05 14.68 -0.14
N SER A 77 3.09 14.48 -0.97
CA SER A 77 2.87 14.16 -2.38
C SER A 77 2.46 12.69 -2.50
N LEU A 78 1.82 12.35 -3.63
CA LEU A 78 1.26 11.02 -3.80
C LEU A 78 2.29 9.93 -3.99
N GLY A 79 3.43 10.24 -4.57
CA GLY A 79 4.38 9.21 -4.97
C GLY A 79 3.90 8.48 -6.23
N GLY A 80 4.56 7.39 -6.55
CA GLY A 80 4.22 6.63 -7.74
C GLY A 80 3.10 5.64 -7.53
N TYR A 81 2.65 5.03 -8.62
CA TYR A 81 1.66 3.97 -8.57
C TYR A 81 1.95 3.02 -9.73
N SER A 82 2.07 1.73 -9.42
CA SER A 82 2.42 0.72 -10.42
C SER A 82 1.19 0.15 -11.13
N GLY A 83 0.00 0.43 -10.67
CA GLY A 83 -1.22 -0.06 -11.30
C GLY A 83 -1.51 0.67 -12.60
N GLU A 84 -2.51 0.19 -13.31
CA GLU A 84 -2.92 0.77 -14.57
C GLU A 84 -3.31 2.24 -14.39
N GLY A 85 -2.86 3.11 -15.27
CA GLY A 85 -3.16 4.53 -15.21
C GLY A 85 -2.20 5.35 -14.35
N GLY A 86 -1.31 4.70 -13.61
CA GLY A 86 -0.28 5.39 -12.84
C GLY A 86 -0.83 6.35 -11.80
N VAL A 87 -0.17 7.47 -11.60
CA VAL A 87 -0.50 8.43 -10.55
C VAL A 87 -1.92 8.97 -10.67
N LYS A 88 -2.43 9.11 -11.88
CA LYS A 88 -3.80 9.58 -12.06
C LYS A 88 -4.82 8.61 -11.46
N THR A 89 -4.57 7.32 -11.62
CA THR A 89 -5.43 6.31 -11.02
C THR A 89 -5.31 6.33 -9.50
N LYS A 90 -4.10 6.50 -8.98
CA LYS A 90 -3.88 6.62 -7.55
C LYS A 90 -4.67 7.79 -6.98
N GLU A 91 -4.59 8.95 -7.62
CA GLU A 91 -5.33 10.12 -7.19
C GLU A 91 -6.83 9.87 -7.19
N LYS A 92 -7.33 9.25 -8.25
CA LYS A 92 -8.75 8.96 -8.36
C LYS A 92 -9.21 8.01 -7.26
N LEU A 93 -8.45 6.94 -7.00
CA LEU A 93 -8.80 5.99 -5.97
C LEU A 93 -8.85 6.66 -4.60
N LEU A 94 -7.87 7.50 -4.29
CA LEU A 94 -7.86 8.20 -3.00
C LEU A 94 -8.99 9.19 -2.89
N ARG A 95 -9.31 9.89 -3.98
CA ARG A 95 -10.42 10.82 -3.99
C ARG A 95 -11.75 10.10 -3.80
N ASP A 96 -11.93 8.98 -4.49
CA ASP A 96 -13.16 8.18 -4.38
C ASP A 96 -13.32 7.61 -2.96
N GLU A 97 -12.22 7.37 -2.26
CA GLU A 97 -12.26 6.86 -0.89
C GLU A 97 -12.43 7.98 0.13
N GLY A 98 -12.39 9.24 -0.29
CA GLY A 98 -12.50 10.36 0.62
C GLY A 98 -11.19 10.71 1.32
N ALA A 99 -10.05 10.22 0.83
CA ALA A 99 -8.75 10.49 1.42
C ALA A 99 -8.10 11.75 0.84
N LEU A 100 -8.68 12.30 -0.20
CA LEU A 100 -8.24 13.57 -0.80
C LEU A 100 -9.40 14.54 -0.84
#